data_63c29678d29d6ed75cfe640023f7c29d
#
_entry.id   63c29678d29d6ed75cfe640023f7c29d
#
_cell.length_a   1.000
_cell.length_b   1.000
_cell.length_c   1.000
_cell.angle_alpha   90.00
_cell.angle_beta   90.00
_cell.angle_gamma   90.00
#
_symmetry.space_group_name_H-M   'P 1'
#
loop_
_entity.id
_entity.type
_entity.pdbx_description
1 polymer ?
#
loop_
_entity_poly.entity_id
_entity_poly.type
_entity_poly.pdbx_seq_one_letter_code
_entity_poly.pdbx_strand_id
1 'polypeptide(L)'
;MPITPLHLAAALPVKRLAKEKFSLGAFIAVNILIDLEPAAVMFFGMDRLGYPLHGVMHTLLGACLAILVIALFEWQWRWFAGAAYGGISHLLMDATVHTDVEPFWPIASGNPLYLSIMEPLSLVYLLVILWYGVPWLLLRVREISGRLFR
;
A
#
# COMPACT_ATOMS: atom_id res chain seq x y z
N MET A 1 1.55 8.75 -10.50
CA MET A 1 1.78 7.81 -9.40
C MET A 1 0.76 8.10 -8.32
N PRO A 2 -0.07 7.16 -7.92
CA PRO A 2 -0.75 7.29 -6.65
C PRO A 2 0.34 7.23 -5.59
N ILE A 3 0.44 8.30 -4.84
CA ILE A 3 1.46 8.45 -3.83
C ILE A 3 1.19 7.41 -2.75
N THR A 4 2.19 6.61 -2.36
CA THR A 4 2.11 5.61 -1.26
C THR A 4 1.19 6.00 -0.08
N PRO A 5 1.10 7.28 0.35
CA PRO A 5 0.14 7.70 1.36
C PRO A 5 -1.34 7.42 1.03
N LEU A 6 -1.73 7.36 -0.23
CA LEU A 6 -3.11 7.03 -0.60
C LEU A 6 -3.44 5.56 -0.34
N HIS A 7 -2.46 4.65 -0.50
CA HIS A 7 -2.63 3.25 -0.13
C HIS A 7 -2.94 3.06 1.36
N LEU A 8 -2.44 3.94 2.23
CA LEU A 8 -2.76 3.93 3.66
C LEU A 8 -4.26 4.11 3.93
N ALA A 9 -4.98 4.79 3.04
CA ALA A 9 -6.42 4.93 3.16
C ALA A 9 -7.14 3.57 3.20
N ALA A 10 -6.66 2.58 2.45
CA ALA A 10 -7.22 1.24 2.44
C ALA A 10 -7.09 0.52 3.81
N ALA A 11 -6.04 0.82 4.59
CA ALA A 11 -5.82 0.22 5.90
C ALA A 11 -6.73 0.78 7.00
N LEU A 12 -7.12 2.05 6.91
CA LEU A 12 -7.81 2.73 8.01
C LEU A 12 -9.15 2.08 8.41
N PRO A 13 -10.06 1.77 7.48
CA PRO A 13 -11.30 1.07 7.78
C PRO A 13 -11.05 -0.32 8.37
N VAL A 14 -10.10 -1.06 7.77
CA VAL A 14 -9.76 -2.41 8.22
C VAL A 14 -9.17 -2.41 9.62
N LYS A 15 -8.23 -1.50 9.90
CA LYS A 15 -7.67 -1.37 11.25
C LYS A 15 -8.72 -1.03 12.29
N ARG A 16 -9.70 -0.19 11.96
CA ARG A 16 -10.79 0.15 12.86
C ARG A 16 -11.69 -1.04 13.16
N LEU A 17 -11.98 -1.88 12.16
CA LEU A 17 -12.85 -3.05 12.31
C LEU A 17 -12.11 -4.23 12.95
N ALA A 18 -10.92 -4.53 12.47
CA ALA A 18 -10.14 -5.70 12.91
C ALA A 18 -9.32 -5.44 14.19
N LYS A 19 -9.15 -4.17 14.60
CA LYS A 19 -8.44 -3.77 15.85
C LYS A 19 -7.09 -4.47 16.00
N GLU A 20 -6.98 -5.34 17.02
CA GLU A 20 -5.74 -6.05 17.36
C GLU A 20 -5.41 -7.22 16.40
N LYS A 21 -6.37 -7.65 15.58
CA LYS A 21 -6.15 -8.73 14.59
C LYS A 21 -5.45 -8.27 13.31
N PHE A 22 -5.17 -6.97 13.18
CA PHE A 22 -4.56 -6.36 12.00
C PHE A 22 -3.36 -5.49 12.39
N SER A 23 -2.19 -5.74 11.80
CA SER A 23 -0.98 -4.95 11.98
C SER A 23 -0.87 -3.85 10.93
N LEU A 24 -1.05 -2.60 11.35
CA LEU A 24 -0.80 -1.45 10.47
C LEU A 24 0.68 -1.33 10.10
N GLY A 25 1.59 -1.71 11.00
CA GLY A 25 3.03 -1.71 10.73
C GLY A 25 3.40 -2.66 9.58
N ALA A 26 2.87 -3.90 9.59
CA ALA A 26 3.09 -4.86 8.50
C ALA A 26 2.48 -4.37 7.17
N PHE A 27 1.29 -3.78 7.22
CA PHE A 27 0.66 -3.16 6.06
C PHE A 27 1.55 -2.07 5.45
N ILE A 28 2.05 -1.15 6.28
CA ILE A 28 2.94 -0.06 5.82
C ILE A 28 4.24 -0.65 5.25
N ALA A 29 4.85 -1.60 5.94
CA ALA A 29 6.12 -2.19 5.55
C ALA A 29 6.06 -2.88 4.18
N VAL A 30 4.99 -3.64 3.89
CA VAL A 30 4.84 -4.32 2.60
C VAL A 30 4.59 -3.31 1.47
N ASN A 31 3.80 -2.26 1.70
CA ASN A 31 3.59 -1.20 0.72
C ASN A 31 4.91 -0.48 0.38
N ILE A 32 5.70 -0.12 1.39
CA ILE A 32 7.03 0.48 1.17
C ILE A 32 7.93 -0.48 0.39
N LEU A 33 7.94 -1.76 0.74
CA LEU A 33 8.80 -2.75 0.08
C LEU A 33 8.47 -2.88 -1.42
N ILE A 34 7.19 -2.89 -1.79
CA ILE A 34 6.75 -2.93 -3.20
C ILE A 34 7.16 -1.63 -3.91
N ASP A 35 6.94 -0.46 -3.30
CA ASP A 35 7.28 0.84 -3.87
C ASP A 35 8.79 1.15 -3.93
N LEU A 36 9.64 0.33 -3.29
CA LEU A 36 11.11 0.49 -3.45
C LEU A 36 11.56 0.26 -4.89
N GLU A 37 10.87 -0.59 -5.66
CA GLU A 37 11.23 -0.85 -7.05
C GLU A 37 11.04 0.39 -7.92
N PRO A 38 9.86 1.02 -8.05
CA PRO A 38 9.70 2.24 -8.81
C PRO A 38 10.54 3.40 -8.26
N ALA A 39 10.72 3.49 -6.95
CA ALA A 39 11.59 4.48 -6.35
C ALA A 39 13.05 4.30 -6.78
N ALA A 40 13.56 3.07 -6.82
CA ALA A 40 14.90 2.77 -7.29
C ALA A 40 15.05 3.04 -8.80
N VAL A 41 14.07 2.62 -9.61
CA VAL A 41 14.06 2.89 -11.06
C VAL A 41 14.16 4.39 -11.34
N MET A 42 13.38 5.20 -10.64
CA MET A 42 13.42 6.66 -10.79
C MET A 42 14.72 7.28 -10.26
N PHE A 43 15.16 6.86 -9.06
CA PHE A 43 16.35 7.42 -8.43
C PHE A 43 17.62 7.18 -9.23
N PHE A 44 17.76 5.98 -9.82
CA PHE A 44 18.91 5.64 -10.67
C PHE A 44 18.73 6.01 -12.14
N GLY A 45 17.59 6.61 -12.52
CA GLY A 45 17.29 7.00 -13.89
C GLY A 45 17.17 5.83 -14.86
N MET A 46 16.79 4.65 -14.36
CA MET A 46 16.68 3.42 -15.14
C MET A 46 15.49 3.45 -16.12
N ASP A 47 14.46 4.26 -15.83
CA ASP A 47 13.33 4.58 -16.69
C ASP A 47 13.80 5.12 -18.06
N ARG A 48 14.87 5.93 -18.06
CA ARG A 48 15.51 6.45 -19.29
C ARG A 48 16.20 5.37 -20.12
N LEU A 49 16.51 4.24 -19.51
CA LEU A 49 17.08 3.05 -20.17
C LEU A 49 16.02 2.04 -20.61
N GLY A 50 14.74 2.38 -20.46
CA GLY A 50 13.61 1.54 -20.85
C GLY A 50 13.18 0.49 -19.81
N TYR A 51 13.67 0.58 -18.57
CA TYR A 51 13.15 -0.27 -17.51
C TYR A 51 11.72 0.17 -17.12
N PRO A 52 10.79 -0.77 -16.93
CA PRO A 52 9.43 -0.43 -16.53
C PRO A 52 9.44 0.18 -15.12
N LEU A 53 8.57 1.16 -14.91
CA LEU A 53 8.43 1.78 -13.59
C LEU A 53 7.82 0.79 -12.58
N HIS A 54 6.81 0.04 -13.01
CA HIS A 54 6.18 -1.02 -12.24
C HIS A 54 6.65 -2.38 -12.79
N GLY A 55 7.71 -2.92 -12.20
CA GLY A 55 8.31 -4.18 -12.62
C GLY A 55 7.80 -5.37 -11.81
N VAL A 56 8.73 -6.25 -11.41
CA VAL A 56 8.41 -7.54 -10.77
C VAL A 56 7.66 -7.39 -9.45
N MET A 57 7.96 -6.37 -8.65
CA MET A 57 7.29 -6.16 -7.37
C MET A 57 5.80 -5.81 -7.51
N HIS A 58 5.38 -5.27 -8.66
CA HIS A 58 3.99 -4.96 -9.00
C HIS A 58 3.30 -6.11 -9.76
N THR A 59 3.76 -7.33 -9.56
CA THR A 59 3.09 -8.56 -10.01
C THR A 59 2.53 -9.32 -8.81
N LEU A 60 1.64 -10.27 -9.06
CA LEU A 60 1.13 -11.17 -8.01
C LEU A 60 2.29 -11.94 -7.35
N LEU A 61 3.26 -12.39 -8.15
CA LEU A 61 4.46 -13.07 -7.64
C LEU A 61 5.27 -12.14 -6.72
N GLY A 62 5.57 -10.91 -7.16
CA GLY A 62 6.32 -9.93 -6.38
C GLY A 62 5.59 -9.52 -5.10
N ALA A 63 4.27 -9.29 -5.17
CA ALA A 63 3.46 -9.01 -4.00
C ALA A 63 3.47 -10.17 -3.00
N CYS A 64 3.36 -11.43 -3.46
CA CYS A 64 3.47 -12.61 -2.60
C CYS A 64 4.86 -12.72 -1.94
N LEU A 65 5.93 -12.44 -2.67
CA LEU A 65 7.29 -12.41 -2.10
C LEU A 65 7.45 -11.31 -1.06
N ALA A 66 6.95 -10.11 -1.33
CA ALA A 66 6.97 -9.00 -0.37
C ALA A 66 6.18 -9.34 0.91
N ILE A 67 4.99 -9.94 0.77
CA ILE A 67 4.18 -10.42 1.90
C ILE A 67 4.96 -11.45 2.72
N LEU A 68 5.58 -12.43 2.05
CA LEU A 68 6.39 -13.46 2.72
C LEU A 68 7.55 -12.85 3.49
N VAL A 69 8.33 -11.95 2.86
CA VAL A 69 9.45 -11.26 3.51
C VAL A 69 8.98 -10.54 4.76
N ILE A 70 7.91 -9.76 4.68
CA ILE A 70 7.40 -9.02 5.84
C ILE A 70 6.82 -9.97 6.90
N ALA A 71 6.15 -11.06 6.50
CA ALA A 71 5.59 -12.04 7.43
C ALA A 71 6.67 -12.78 8.25
N LEU A 72 7.89 -12.94 7.71
CA LEU A 72 9.00 -13.58 8.40
C LEU A 72 9.58 -12.75 9.56
N PHE A 73 9.34 -11.43 9.60
CA PHE A 73 9.83 -10.57 10.70
C PHE A 73 9.09 -10.81 12.01
N GLU A 74 7.81 -11.14 11.96
CA GLU A 74 7.02 -11.44 13.15
C GLU A 74 5.99 -12.53 12.83
N TRP A 75 6.20 -13.74 13.40
CA TRP A 75 5.34 -14.89 13.14
C TRP A 75 4.04 -14.81 13.95
N GLN A 76 3.23 -13.79 13.67
CA GLN A 76 1.92 -13.58 14.29
C GLN A 76 0.85 -13.39 13.22
N TRP A 77 -0.34 -13.97 13.45
CA TRP A 77 -1.45 -13.86 12.52
C TRP A 77 -1.80 -12.41 12.15
N ARG A 78 -1.82 -11.51 13.12
CA ARG A 78 -2.10 -10.08 12.88
C ARG A 78 -1.10 -9.43 11.94
N TRP A 79 0.17 -9.84 12.03
CA TRP A 79 1.26 -9.35 11.19
C TRP A 79 1.10 -9.85 9.76
N PHE A 80 0.87 -11.15 9.61
CA PHE A 80 0.58 -11.76 8.31
C PHE A 80 -0.68 -11.13 7.67
N ALA A 81 -1.78 -10.94 8.42
CA ALA A 81 -3.00 -10.31 7.91
C ALA A 81 -2.76 -8.87 7.43
N GLY A 82 -1.93 -8.10 8.13
CA GLY A 82 -1.53 -6.76 7.71
C GLY A 82 -0.72 -6.77 6.42
N ALA A 83 0.30 -7.63 6.32
CA ALA A 83 1.14 -7.76 5.14
C ALA A 83 0.34 -8.28 3.92
N ALA A 84 -0.47 -9.32 4.10
CA ALA A 84 -1.28 -9.90 3.02
C ALA A 84 -2.29 -8.89 2.46
N TYR A 85 -3.03 -8.22 3.34
CA TYR A 85 -3.96 -7.18 2.90
C TYR A 85 -3.22 -6.01 2.22
N GLY A 86 -2.07 -5.59 2.76
CA GLY A 86 -1.25 -4.53 2.20
C GLY A 86 -0.77 -4.84 0.79
N GLY A 87 -0.12 -5.98 0.59
CA GLY A 87 0.41 -6.37 -0.72
C GLY A 87 -0.68 -6.59 -1.78
N ILE A 88 -1.77 -7.27 -1.41
CA ILE A 88 -2.89 -7.52 -2.34
C ILE A 88 -3.61 -6.22 -2.69
N SER A 89 -3.95 -5.38 -1.70
CA SER A 89 -4.63 -4.10 -1.97
C SER A 89 -3.75 -3.15 -2.78
N HIS A 90 -2.43 -3.10 -2.51
CA HIS A 90 -1.48 -2.31 -3.28
C HIS A 90 -1.49 -2.71 -4.75
N LEU A 91 -1.25 -3.99 -5.04
CA LEU A 91 -1.24 -4.51 -6.41
C LEU A 91 -2.57 -4.23 -7.14
N LEU A 92 -3.71 -4.47 -6.49
CA LEU A 92 -5.02 -4.23 -7.10
C LEU A 92 -5.26 -2.76 -7.40
N MET A 93 -4.85 -1.87 -6.48
CA MET A 93 -4.99 -0.43 -6.67
C MET A 93 -4.15 0.06 -7.84
N ASP A 94 -2.88 -0.35 -7.91
CA ASP A 94 -2.00 0.06 -9.00
C ASP A 94 -2.41 -0.55 -10.34
N ALA A 95 -2.81 -1.81 -10.35
CA ALA A 95 -3.31 -2.45 -11.56
C ALA A 95 -4.57 -1.76 -12.13
N THR A 96 -5.43 -1.17 -11.28
CA THR A 96 -6.63 -0.47 -11.78
C THR A 96 -6.34 0.92 -12.35
N VAL A 97 -5.21 1.54 -12.01
CA VAL A 97 -4.88 2.92 -12.40
C VAL A 97 -3.67 3.06 -13.33
N HIS A 98 -2.81 2.05 -13.40
CA HIS A 98 -1.58 2.06 -14.20
C HIS A 98 -1.63 1.05 -15.34
N THR A 99 -1.33 1.50 -16.56
CA THR A 99 -1.32 0.64 -17.76
C THR A 99 -0.08 -0.25 -17.87
N ASP A 100 1.01 0.16 -17.22
CA ASP A 100 2.32 -0.51 -17.23
C ASP A 100 2.51 -1.55 -16.12
N VAL A 101 1.49 -1.74 -15.26
CA VAL A 101 1.46 -2.86 -14.30
C VAL A 101 1.05 -4.14 -15.02
N GLU A 102 1.80 -5.21 -14.83
CA GLU A 102 1.50 -6.54 -15.36
C GLU A 102 1.20 -7.52 -14.20
N PRO A 103 -0.03 -7.48 -13.63
CA PRO A 103 -0.32 -8.16 -12.35
C PRO A 103 -0.13 -9.67 -12.41
N PHE A 104 -0.25 -10.30 -13.59
CA PHE A 104 -0.15 -11.75 -13.77
C PHE A 104 1.15 -12.23 -14.42
N TRP A 105 2.12 -11.33 -14.63
CA TRP A 105 3.44 -11.75 -15.09
C TRP A 105 4.11 -12.72 -14.08
N PRO A 106 4.81 -13.79 -14.49
CA PRO A 106 5.17 -14.18 -15.86
C PRO A 106 4.14 -15.08 -16.56
N ILE A 107 2.99 -15.36 -15.98
CA ILE A 107 1.97 -16.27 -16.53
C ILE A 107 1.26 -15.64 -17.73
N ALA A 108 0.96 -14.35 -17.63
CA ALA A 108 0.33 -13.57 -18.68
C ALA A 108 0.92 -12.15 -18.70
N SER A 109 1.06 -11.58 -19.90
CA SER A 109 1.47 -10.19 -20.09
C SER A 109 0.25 -9.26 -20.21
N GLY A 110 0.50 -7.97 -19.93
CA GLY A 110 -0.50 -6.93 -20.01
C GLY A 110 -1.35 -6.79 -18.72
N ASN A 111 -2.23 -5.79 -18.71
CA ASN A 111 -3.04 -5.45 -17.55
C ASN A 111 -4.55 -5.58 -17.82
N PRO A 112 -5.16 -6.74 -17.57
CA PRO A 112 -6.61 -6.92 -17.74
C PRO A 112 -7.43 -6.22 -16.64
N LEU A 113 -6.80 -5.70 -15.58
CA LEU A 113 -7.47 -5.03 -14.46
C LEU A 113 -7.53 -3.51 -14.63
N TYR A 114 -6.92 -2.95 -15.67
CA TYR A 114 -6.89 -1.52 -15.90
C TYR A 114 -8.29 -0.94 -16.16
N LEU A 115 -8.70 0.04 -15.35
CA LEU A 115 -10.04 0.64 -15.40
C LEU A 115 -10.03 2.15 -15.67
N SER A 116 -8.85 2.79 -15.73
CA SER A 116 -8.71 4.26 -15.86
C SER A 116 -9.46 5.07 -14.78
N ILE A 117 -9.51 4.57 -13.56
CA ILE A 117 -10.28 5.14 -12.45
C ILE A 117 -9.42 5.93 -11.45
N MET A 118 -8.26 6.43 -11.87
CA MET A 118 -7.32 7.11 -10.98
C MET A 118 -7.94 8.31 -10.25
N GLU A 119 -8.66 9.17 -10.97
CA GLU A 119 -9.25 10.36 -10.37
C GLU A 119 -10.34 10.03 -9.33
N PRO A 120 -11.40 9.24 -9.66
CA PRO A 120 -12.41 8.90 -8.68
C PRO A 120 -11.86 8.09 -7.50
N LEU A 121 -10.89 7.20 -7.75
CA LEU A 121 -10.27 6.41 -6.70
C LEU A 121 -9.47 7.29 -5.73
N SER A 122 -8.71 8.24 -6.24
CA SER A 122 -7.95 9.20 -5.42
C SER A 122 -8.88 10.04 -4.54
N LEU A 123 -10.03 10.48 -5.06
CA LEU A 123 -11.03 11.20 -4.27
C LEU A 123 -11.60 10.33 -3.15
N VAL A 124 -11.96 9.08 -3.44
CA VAL A 124 -12.46 8.15 -2.42
C VAL A 124 -11.43 7.96 -1.30
N TYR A 125 -10.16 7.77 -1.63
CA TYR A 125 -9.11 7.62 -0.62
C TYR A 125 -8.88 8.88 0.20
N LEU A 126 -8.93 10.05 -0.42
CA LEU A 126 -8.87 11.32 0.30
C LEU A 126 -10.01 11.44 1.31
N LEU A 127 -11.24 11.12 0.90
CA LEU A 127 -12.40 11.13 1.80
C LEU A 127 -12.25 10.13 2.94
N VAL A 128 -11.70 8.94 2.70
CA VAL A 128 -11.41 7.95 3.74
C VAL A 128 -10.36 8.46 4.72
N ILE A 129 -9.28 9.09 4.24
CA ILE A 129 -8.24 9.69 5.09
C ILE A 129 -8.86 10.79 5.96
N LEU A 130 -9.66 11.67 5.40
CA LEU A 130 -10.33 12.74 6.15
C LEU A 130 -11.29 12.16 7.18
N TRP A 131 -12.10 11.17 6.83
CA TRP A 131 -13.09 10.57 7.73
C TRP A 131 -12.49 9.80 8.91
N TYR A 132 -11.42 9.05 8.68
CA TYR A 132 -10.79 8.22 9.71
C TYR A 132 -9.55 8.84 10.32
N GLY A 133 -8.73 9.52 9.51
CA GLY A 133 -7.43 10.05 9.93
C GLY A 133 -7.56 11.32 10.76
N VAL A 134 -8.42 12.25 10.36
CA VAL A 134 -8.58 13.53 11.08
C VAL A 134 -9.09 13.33 12.52
N PRO A 135 -10.16 12.58 12.77
CA PRO A 135 -10.60 12.32 14.16
C PRO A 135 -9.52 11.62 15.01
N TRP A 136 -8.80 10.66 14.43
CA TRP A 136 -7.70 9.98 15.10
C TRP A 136 -6.58 10.94 15.48
N LEU A 137 -6.17 11.81 14.57
CA LEU A 137 -5.13 12.82 14.81
C LEU A 137 -5.55 13.80 15.92
N LEU A 138 -6.79 14.28 15.89
CA LEU A 138 -7.31 15.20 16.90
C LEU A 138 -7.34 14.57 18.29
N LEU A 139 -7.69 13.28 18.39
CA LEU A 139 -7.64 12.55 19.66
C LEU A 139 -6.21 12.44 20.19
N ARG A 140 -5.24 12.12 19.31
CA ARG A 140 -3.82 12.03 19.69
C ARG A 140 -3.24 13.36 20.15
N VAL A 141 -3.56 14.44 19.46
CA VAL A 141 -3.12 15.79 19.86
C VAL A 141 -3.67 16.16 21.24
N ARG A 142 -4.94 15.84 21.52
CA ARG A 142 -5.54 16.07 22.86
C ARG A 142 -4.87 15.24 23.95
N GLU A 143 -4.56 13.97 23.69
CA GLU A 143 -3.84 13.11 24.64
C GLU A 143 -2.46 13.66 24.99
N ILE A 144 -1.69 14.10 23.97
CA ILE A 144 -0.36 14.68 24.16
C ILE A 144 -0.45 16.00 24.92
N SER A 145 -1.35 16.89 24.51
CA SER A 145 -1.56 18.18 25.20
C SER A 145 -1.95 17.98 26.66
N GLY A 146 -2.86 17.05 26.95
CA GLY A 146 -3.26 16.75 28.33
C GLY A 146 -2.15 16.15 29.21
N ARG A 147 -1.08 15.58 28.63
CA ARG A 147 0.11 15.09 29.35
C ARG A 147 1.14 16.20 29.63
N LEU A 148 1.20 17.22 28.76
CA LEU A 148 2.16 18.32 28.90
C LEU A 148 1.74 19.36 29.96
N PHE A 149 0.45 19.38 30.34
CA PHE A 149 -0.11 20.32 31.31
C PHE A 149 -0.47 19.64 32.65
N ARG A 150 0.04 18.44 32.92
CA ARG A 150 0.03 17.78 34.23
C ARG A 150 1.44 17.69 34.80
#